data_2afb3693c0f323703aebb4805a618104
#
_entry.id   2afb3693c0f323703aebb4805a618104
#
_cell.length_a   1.000
_cell.length_b   1.000
_cell.length_c   1.000
_cell.angle_alpha   90.00
_cell.angle_beta   90.00
_cell.angle_gamma   90.00
#
_symmetry.space_group_name_H-M   'P 1'
#
loop_
_entity.id
_entity.type
_entity.pdbx_description
1 polymer ?
#
loop_
_entity_poly.entity_id
_entity_poly.type
_entity_poly.pdbx_seq_one_letter_code
_entity_poly.pdbx_strand_id
1 'polypeptide(L)'
;MFVLVVVGIPTLLAAAAVFAVDTAFPNLRDFEVDDTMRDVVGLVFGLLLALVIASIVAKHDDADSASAAESTATAQLARASRALPIVEQIKLEKAIGQYVHTVVGNEWRAMQTGRSSPATSAALETIYGTLQSFKPAGEPAVSVYRQALVQLDQIAASRRERLDLSAQTLPGLLRLLLVFGAISFVVLSYPAGVDGRAKKIAITGAITSFICFAYMLTIVFDHPFSGALAIDNSSFQEGDLAIYWADDKPKHVSPDDLVRISPRELEGLWTSDAFGPTVFRHVDGEILGALRLARGTVVARISKGGVLRGTWCEEPTRRPPDDRGEAQWRMTRSGGPGKLVGRWRYGASGDFHGGWDLTKVGGPELEPPDITPSFDKPSDFCRRVGDR
;
A
#
# COMPACT_ATOMS: atom_id res chain seq x y z
N MET A 1 -23.36 -11.64 6.12
CA MET A 1 -24.30 -11.62 4.97
C MET A 1 -23.87 -12.59 3.88
N PHE A 2 -22.62 -12.58 3.42
CA PHE A 2 -22.11 -13.48 2.36
C PHE A 2 -22.30 -14.99 2.68
N VAL A 3 -21.92 -15.43 3.88
CA VAL A 3 -22.09 -16.84 4.34
C VAL A 3 -23.55 -17.28 4.30
N LEU A 4 -24.47 -16.45 4.75
CA LEU A 4 -25.91 -16.75 4.73
C LEU A 4 -26.45 -16.91 3.30
N VAL A 5 -25.91 -16.20 2.33
CA VAL A 5 -26.33 -16.31 0.93
C VAL A 5 -25.75 -17.55 0.29
N VAL A 6 -24.45 -17.80 0.46
CA VAL A 6 -23.73 -18.89 -0.25
C VAL A 6 -24.01 -20.26 0.38
N VAL A 7 -24.20 -20.33 1.69
CA VAL A 7 -24.48 -21.61 2.39
C VAL A 7 -25.97 -21.75 2.70
N GLY A 8 -26.60 -20.71 3.23
CA GLY A 8 -27.97 -20.78 3.70
C GLY A 8 -29.01 -20.99 2.60
N ILE A 9 -28.91 -20.23 1.49
CA ILE A 9 -29.89 -20.34 0.38
C ILE A 9 -29.84 -21.73 -0.28
N PRO A 10 -28.68 -22.29 -0.69
CA PRO A 10 -28.64 -23.63 -1.28
C PRO A 10 -29.10 -24.72 -0.30
N THR A 11 -28.78 -24.59 0.98
CA THR A 11 -29.23 -25.54 2.00
C THR A 11 -30.75 -25.52 2.17
N LEU A 12 -31.37 -24.33 2.16
CA LEU A 12 -32.84 -24.20 2.18
C LEU A 12 -33.49 -24.73 0.91
N LEU A 13 -32.88 -24.46 -0.27
CA LEU A 13 -33.35 -25.00 -1.54
C LEU A 13 -33.25 -26.53 -1.57
N ALA A 14 -32.18 -27.11 -1.04
CA ALA A 14 -32.04 -28.56 -0.94
C ALA A 14 -33.11 -29.16 0.00
N ALA A 15 -33.35 -28.52 1.14
CA ALA A 15 -34.41 -28.92 2.06
C ALA A 15 -35.83 -28.86 1.41
N ALA A 16 -36.08 -27.77 0.67
CA ALA A 16 -37.34 -27.59 -0.07
C ALA A 16 -37.49 -28.63 -1.22
N ALA A 17 -36.37 -28.94 -1.91
CA ALA A 17 -36.35 -30.00 -2.94
C ALA A 17 -36.67 -31.38 -2.36
N VAL A 18 -36.07 -31.75 -1.21
CA VAL A 18 -36.41 -32.97 -0.48
C VAL A 18 -37.91 -33.02 -0.12
N PHE A 19 -38.44 -31.92 0.40
CA PHE A 19 -39.86 -31.80 0.72
C PHE A 19 -40.75 -32.00 -0.51
N ALA A 20 -40.40 -31.34 -1.62
CA ALA A 20 -41.15 -31.42 -2.89
C ALA A 20 -41.11 -32.84 -3.49
N VAL A 21 -39.91 -33.44 -3.52
CA VAL A 21 -39.74 -34.82 -4.06
C VAL A 21 -40.54 -35.82 -3.22
N ASP A 22 -40.46 -35.75 -1.89
CA ASP A 22 -41.18 -36.65 -0.97
C ASP A 22 -42.71 -36.51 -1.04
N THR A 23 -43.21 -35.34 -1.47
CA THR A 23 -44.64 -35.09 -1.65
C THR A 23 -45.14 -35.41 -3.06
N ALA A 24 -44.38 -35.06 -4.10
CA ALA A 24 -44.83 -35.17 -5.50
C ALA A 24 -44.58 -36.57 -6.09
N PHE A 25 -43.58 -37.26 -5.59
CA PHE A 25 -43.13 -38.54 -6.16
C PHE A 25 -42.96 -39.61 -5.07
N PRO A 26 -44.02 -40.10 -4.46
CA PRO A 26 -43.95 -41.13 -3.42
C PRO A 26 -43.30 -42.44 -3.88
N ASN A 27 -43.33 -42.71 -5.19
CA ASN A 27 -42.73 -43.94 -5.78
C ASN A 27 -41.21 -43.85 -5.92
N LEU A 28 -40.60 -42.65 -5.78
CA LEU A 28 -39.13 -42.51 -5.71
C LEU A 28 -38.53 -43.06 -4.41
N ARG A 29 -39.35 -43.50 -3.46
CA ARG A 29 -38.89 -44.15 -2.24
C ARG A 29 -38.22 -45.50 -2.54
N ASP A 30 -38.58 -46.12 -3.65
CA ASP A 30 -38.05 -47.40 -4.10
C ASP A 30 -36.88 -47.26 -5.07
N PHE A 31 -36.46 -46.04 -5.37
CA PHE A 31 -35.32 -45.75 -6.23
C PHE A 31 -34.04 -45.88 -5.40
N GLU A 32 -33.50 -47.10 -5.34
CA GLU A 32 -32.17 -47.32 -4.76
C GLU A 32 -31.09 -46.91 -5.78
N VAL A 33 -30.37 -45.83 -5.46
CA VAL A 33 -29.11 -45.54 -6.17
C VAL A 33 -28.09 -46.59 -5.70
N ASP A 34 -27.40 -47.19 -6.67
CA ASP A 34 -26.32 -48.12 -6.35
C ASP A 34 -25.29 -47.43 -5.43
N ASP A 35 -25.12 -47.99 -4.24
CA ASP A 35 -24.17 -47.45 -3.23
C ASP A 35 -22.78 -47.30 -3.82
N THR A 36 -22.36 -48.21 -4.71
CA THR A 36 -21.06 -48.14 -5.39
C THR A 36 -20.93 -46.91 -6.25
N MET A 37 -21.99 -46.55 -7.00
CA MET A 37 -21.99 -45.35 -7.85
C MET A 37 -21.91 -44.06 -7.03
N ARG A 38 -22.67 -43.97 -5.93
CA ARG A 38 -22.64 -42.86 -5.00
C ARG A 38 -21.24 -42.66 -4.40
N ASP A 39 -20.64 -43.75 -3.94
CA ASP A 39 -19.33 -43.76 -3.29
C ASP A 39 -18.21 -43.35 -4.26
N VAL A 40 -18.25 -43.87 -5.50
CA VAL A 40 -17.29 -43.48 -6.57
C VAL A 40 -17.41 -41.98 -6.92
N VAL A 41 -18.64 -41.49 -7.15
CA VAL A 41 -18.85 -40.08 -7.47
C VAL A 41 -18.42 -39.20 -6.27
N GLY A 42 -18.75 -39.61 -5.06
CA GLY A 42 -18.32 -38.87 -3.84
C GLY A 42 -16.82 -38.83 -3.68
N LEU A 43 -16.12 -39.95 -3.91
CA LEU A 43 -14.67 -40.00 -3.87
C LEU A 43 -14.03 -39.11 -4.91
N VAL A 44 -14.47 -39.19 -6.16
CA VAL A 44 -13.93 -38.37 -7.27
C VAL A 44 -14.18 -36.90 -7.02
N PHE A 45 -15.40 -36.52 -6.62
CA PHE A 45 -15.74 -35.14 -6.31
C PHE A 45 -14.93 -34.61 -5.11
N GLY A 46 -14.82 -35.41 -4.04
CA GLY A 46 -14.04 -35.06 -2.86
C GLY A 46 -12.56 -34.83 -3.17
N LEU A 47 -11.97 -35.72 -4.00
CA LEU A 47 -10.59 -35.56 -4.46
C LEU A 47 -10.38 -34.30 -5.32
N LEU A 48 -11.30 -34.05 -6.25
CA LEU A 48 -11.23 -32.82 -7.08
C LEU A 48 -11.36 -31.55 -6.23
N LEU A 49 -12.30 -31.55 -5.28
CA LEU A 49 -12.48 -30.39 -4.39
C LEU A 49 -11.25 -30.17 -3.50
N ALA A 50 -10.67 -31.24 -2.95
CA ALA A 50 -9.45 -31.16 -2.15
C ALA A 50 -8.26 -30.62 -2.97
N LEU A 51 -8.10 -31.09 -4.22
CA LEU A 51 -7.05 -30.58 -5.12
C LEU A 51 -7.23 -29.09 -5.42
N VAL A 52 -8.46 -28.64 -5.68
CA VAL A 52 -8.75 -27.23 -5.95
C VAL A 52 -8.49 -26.36 -4.71
N ILE A 53 -8.94 -26.81 -3.54
CA ILE A 53 -8.66 -26.08 -2.29
C ILE A 53 -7.15 -25.97 -2.07
N ALA A 54 -6.40 -27.06 -2.22
CA ALA A 54 -4.95 -27.06 -2.06
C ALA A 54 -4.27 -26.08 -3.03
N SER A 55 -4.69 -26.05 -4.31
CA SER A 55 -4.10 -25.15 -5.31
C SER A 55 -4.41 -23.68 -5.02
N ILE A 56 -5.59 -23.37 -4.51
CA ILE A 56 -5.98 -21.98 -4.18
C ILE A 56 -5.28 -21.49 -2.91
N VAL A 57 -5.10 -22.37 -1.90
CA VAL A 57 -4.32 -22.06 -0.69
C VAL A 57 -2.87 -21.80 -1.08
N ALA A 58 -2.26 -22.65 -1.91
CA ALA A 58 -0.89 -22.43 -2.39
C ALA A 58 -0.76 -21.09 -3.13
N LYS A 59 -1.71 -20.74 -4.00
CA LYS A 59 -1.73 -19.44 -4.68
C LYS A 59 -1.80 -18.25 -3.68
N HIS A 60 -2.57 -18.40 -2.61
CA HIS A 60 -2.67 -17.36 -1.58
C HIS A 60 -1.34 -17.20 -0.84
N ASP A 61 -0.67 -18.29 -0.49
CA ASP A 61 0.63 -18.29 0.17
C ASP A 61 1.73 -17.72 -0.75
N ASP A 62 1.68 -18.03 -2.06
CA ASP A 62 2.58 -17.46 -3.06
C ASP A 62 2.37 -15.94 -3.19
N ALA A 63 1.13 -15.45 -3.16
CA ALA A 63 0.81 -14.03 -3.22
C ALA A 63 1.29 -13.25 -1.98
N ASP A 64 1.17 -13.85 -0.80
CA ASP A 64 1.71 -13.30 0.45
C ASP A 64 3.24 -13.27 0.40
N SER A 65 3.87 -14.36 -0.04
CA SER A 65 5.32 -14.46 -0.21
C SER A 65 5.86 -13.43 -1.21
N ALA A 66 5.19 -13.22 -2.34
CA ALA A 66 5.57 -12.21 -3.33
C ALA A 66 5.48 -10.79 -2.75
N SER A 67 4.44 -10.50 -1.96
CA SER A 67 4.27 -9.23 -1.25
C SER A 67 5.39 -9.00 -0.22
N ALA A 68 5.70 -10.01 0.59
CA ALA A 68 6.77 -9.96 1.58
C ALA A 68 8.16 -9.82 0.92
N ALA A 69 8.41 -10.50 -0.19
CA ALA A 69 9.66 -10.40 -0.94
C ALA A 69 9.85 -9.00 -1.52
N GLU A 70 8.80 -8.39 -2.09
CA GLU A 70 8.84 -7.04 -2.63
C GLU A 70 9.13 -6.00 -1.53
N SER A 71 8.43 -6.08 -0.39
CA SER A 71 8.65 -5.17 0.74
C SER A 71 10.06 -5.34 1.32
N THR A 72 10.56 -6.57 1.43
CA THR A 72 11.92 -6.87 1.90
C THR A 72 12.98 -6.31 0.96
N ALA A 73 12.84 -6.49 -0.34
CA ALA A 73 13.77 -5.93 -1.34
C ALA A 73 13.74 -4.40 -1.31
N THR A 74 12.55 -3.80 -1.13
CA THR A 74 12.40 -2.34 -0.99
C THR A 74 13.10 -1.82 0.26
N ALA A 75 12.98 -2.50 1.39
CA ALA A 75 13.68 -2.17 2.63
C ALA A 75 15.21 -2.31 2.48
N GLN A 76 15.68 -3.33 1.77
CA GLN A 76 17.11 -3.52 1.49
C GLN A 76 17.65 -2.43 0.55
N LEU A 77 16.88 -2.00 -0.46
CA LEU A 77 17.22 -0.85 -1.30
C LEU A 77 17.32 0.44 -0.47
N ALA A 78 16.39 0.66 0.46
CA ALA A 78 16.42 1.80 1.37
C ALA A 78 17.63 1.77 2.32
N ARG A 79 18.10 0.60 2.74
CA ARG A 79 19.36 0.47 3.47
C ARG A 79 20.58 0.76 2.61
N ALA A 80 20.60 0.22 1.39
CA ALA A 80 21.70 0.44 0.45
C ALA A 80 21.83 1.93 0.08
N SER A 81 20.73 2.67 0.00
CA SER A 81 20.74 4.10 -0.30
C SER A 81 21.56 4.91 0.70
N ARG A 82 21.58 4.52 1.98
CA ARG A 82 22.31 5.21 3.06
C ARG A 82 23.83 5.17 2.87
N ALA A 83 24.35 4.27 2.06
CA ALA A 83 25.77 4.20 1.73
C ALA A 83 26.13 5.02 0.47
N LEU A 84 25.16 5.66 -0.18
CA LEU A 84 25.37 6.55 -1.31
C LEU A 84 25.76 7.96 -0.82
N PRO A 85 26.39 8.77 -1.70
CA PRO A 85 26.58 10.19 -1.42
C PRO A 85 25.24 10.86 -1.10
N ILE A 86 25.26 11.86 -0.22
CA ILE A 86 24.04 12.43 0.40
C ILE A 86 22.98 12.90 -0.60
N VAL A 87 23.39 13.44 -1.74
CA VAL A 87 22.46 13.93 -2.77
C VAL A 87 21.73 12.78 -3.45
N GLU A 88 22.45 11.74 -3.80
CA GLU A 88 21.91 10.53 -4.42
C GLU A 88 21.06 9.72 -3.43
N GLN A 89 21.51 9.65 -2.17
CA GLN A 89 20.73 9.03 -1.09
C GLN A 89 19.36 9.68 -0.98
N ILE A 90 19.29 11.00 -0.84
CA ILE A 90 18.02 11.73 -0.66
C ILE A 90 17.09 11.53 -1.86
N LYS A 91 17.62 11.59 -3.10
CA LYS A 91 16.82 11.35 -4.31
C LYS A 91 16.24 9.93 -4.32
N LEU A 92 17.05 8.96 -3.99
CA LEU A 92 16.64 7.56 -3.98
C LEU A 92 15.64 7.27 -2.86
N GLU A 93 15.86 7.80 -1.65
CA GLU A 93 14.91 7.68 -0.53
C GLU A 93 13.55 8.33 -0.85
N LYS A 94 13.54 9.50 -1.51
CA LYS A 94 12.29 10.12 -1.98
C LYS A 94 11.57 9.25 -3.00
N ALA A 95 12.29 8.68 -3.97
CA ALA A 95 11.70 7.80 -4.98
C ALA A 95 11.15 6.49 -4.35
N ILE A 96 11.87 5.90 -3.39
CA ILE A 96 11.42 4.73 -2.63
C ILE A 96 10.17 5.06 -1.82
N GLY A 97 10.15 6.18 -1.11
CA GLY A 97 8.97 6.64 -0.35
C GLY A 97 7.75 6.79 -1.25
N GLN A 98 7.89 7.46 -2.40
CA GLN A 98 6.82 7.59 -3.38
C GLN A 98 6.32 6.23 -3.88
N TYR A 99 7.23 5.29 -4.15
CA TYR A 99 6.87 3.93 -4.54
C TYR A 99 6.04 3.24 -3.47
N VAL A 100 6.51 3.20 -2.21
CA VAL A 100 5.82 2.60 -1.07
C VAL A 100 4.41 3.18 -0.88
N HIS A 101 4.28 4.51 -0.93
CA HIS A 101 2.97 5.17 -0.83
C HIS A 101 2.02 4.81 -1.98
N THR A 102 2.54 4.72 -3.22
CA THR A 102 1.69 4.33 -4.37
C THR A 102 1.33 2.85 -4.35
N VAL A 103 2.19 1.96 -3.85
CA VAL A 103 1.86 0.55 -3.63
C VAL A 103 0.68 0.43 -2.69
N VAL A 104 0.77 1.00 -1.49
CA VAL A 104 -0.26 0.89 -0.45
C VAL A 104 -1.56 1.62 -0.85
N GLY A 105 -1.45 2.85 -1.35
CA GLY A 105 -2.61 3.71 -1.64
C GLY A 105 -3.34 3.37 -2.94
N ASN A 106 -2.60 3.06 -3.98
CA ASN A 106 -3.13 2.95 -5.34
C ASN A 106 -3.16 1.50 -5.84
N GLU A 107 -2.04 0.78 -5.74
CA GLU A 107 -1.93 -0.55 -6.34
C GLU A 107 -2.68 -1.60 -5.55
N TRP A 108 -2.65 -1.54 -4.21
CA TRP A 108 -3.43 -2.46 -3.37
C TRP A 108 -4.93 -2.42 -3.70
N ARG A 109 -5.45 -1.22 -3.94
CA ARG A 109 -6.84 -1.04 -4.38
C ARG A 109 -7.10 -1.56 -5.79
N ALA A 110 -6.15 -1.34 -6.71
CA ALA A 110 -6.27 -1.82 -8.10
C ALA A 110 -6.27 -3.35 -8.16
N MET A 111 -5.43 -4.03 -7.37
CA MET A 111 -5.34 -5.48 -7.28
C MET A 111 -6.62 -6.16 -6.79
N GLN A 112 -7.46 -5.47 -6.02
CA GLN A 112 -8.79 -6.00 -5.64
C GLN A 112 -9.66 -6.35 -6.87
N THR A 113 -9.34 -5.77 -8.02
CA THR A 113 -10.00 -6.03 -9.31
C THR A 113 -9.05 -6.62 -10.36
N GLY A 114 -7.92 -7.21 -9.94
CA GLY A 114 -6.93 -7.84 -10.81
C GLY A 114 -6.21 -6.87 -11.74
N ARG A 115 -6.08 -5.59 -11.35
CA ARG A 115 -5.43 -4.54 -12.17
C ARG A 115 -4.18 -4.01 -11.51
N SER A 116 -3.25 -3.49 -12.31
CA SER A 116 -2.08 -2.75 -11.86
C SER A 116 -2.35 -1.24 -11.78
N SER A 117 -1.52 -0.53 -11.02
CA SER A 117 -1.57 0.94 -10.91
C SER A 117 -0.53 1.60 -11.82
N PRO A 118 -0.93 2.47 -12.77
CA PRO A 118 0.01 3.25 -13.55
C PRO A 118 0.89 4.18 -12.68
N ALA A 119 0.35 4.71 -11.59
CA ALA A 119 1.10 5.55 -10.66
C ALA A 119 2.25 4.79 -10.00
N THR A 120 2.01 3.55 -9.57
CA THR A 120 3.05 2.69 -8.99
C THR A 120 4.10 2.28 -10.03
N SER A 121 3.69 2.05 -11.28
CA SER A 121 4.62 1.80 -12.37
C SER A 121 5.54 3.00 -12.63
N ALA A 122 4.99 4.21 -12.66
CA ALA A 122 5.77 5.45 -12.82
C ALA A 122 6.72 5.69 -11.63
N ALA A 123 6.28 5.38 -10.40
CA ALA A 123 7.14 5.48 -9.23
C ALA A 123 8.31 4.49 -9.27
N LEU A 124 8.10 3.26 -9.75
CA LEU A 124 9.17 2.28 -9.96
C LEU A 124 10.16 2.76 -11.02
N GLU A 125 9.68 3.29 -12.14
CA GLU A 125 10.52 3.89 -13.19
C GLU A 125 11.35 5.07 -12.65
N THR A 126 10.81 5.84 -11.72
CA THR A 126 11.55 6.93 -11.05
C THR A 126 12.75 6.38 -10.26
N ILE A 127 12.61 5.24 -9.59
CA ILE A 127 13.72 4.57 -8.90
C ILE A 127 14.78 4.13 -9.92
N TYR A 128 14.37 3.50 -11.03
CA TYR A 128 15.29 3.13 -12.12
C TYR A 128 16.06 4.33 -12.66
N GLY A 129 15.37 5.41 -13.01
CA GLY A 129 15.97 6.64 -13.52
C GLY A 129 16.95 7.28 -12.54
N THR A 130 16.61 7.27 -11.24
CA THR A 130 17.47 7.78 -10.18
C THR A 130 18.77 7.00 -10.08
N LEU A 131 18.71 5.66 -10.07
CA LEU A 131 19.90 4.82 -10.04
C LEU A 131 20.71 4.93 -11.31
N GLN A 132 20.10 4.95 -12.49
CA GLN A 132 20.80 5.09 -13.77
C GLN A 132 21.52 6.44 -13.91
N SER A 133 21.04 7.48 -13.28
CA SER A 133 21.69 8.80 -13.27
C SER A 133 22.94 8.85 -12.40
N PHE A 134 23.11 7.91 -11.47
CA PHE A 134 24.24 7.83 -10.57
C PHE A 134 25.47 7.24 -11.26
N LYS A 135 26.59 7.92 -11.13
CA LYS A 135 27.90 7.47 -11.63
C LYS A 135 28.80 7.14 -10.45
N PRO A 136 28.89 5.86 -10.04
CA PRO A 136 29.70 5.48 -8.89
C PRO A 136 31.19 5.73 -9.17
N ALA A 137 31.90 6.31 -8.20
CA ALA A 137 33.33 6.54 -8.25
C ALA A 137 34.04 5.69 -7.19
N GLY A 138 34.94 4.81 -7.63
CA GLY A 138 35.69 3.89 -6.77
C GLY A 138 34.94 2.59 -6.41
N GLU A 139 35.71 1.55 -6.07
CA GLU A 139 35.20 0.20 -5.79
C GLU A 139 34.10 0.12 -4.72
N PRO A 140 34.16 0.84 -3.58
CA PRO A 140 33.09 0.79 -2.60
C PRO A 140 31.74 1.27 -3.15
N ALA A 141 31.76 2.40 -3.89
CA ALA A 141 30.54 2.96 -4.49
C ALA A 141 29.97 2.06 -5.60
N VAL A 142 30.83 1.42 -6.40
CA VAL A 142 30.43 0.44 -7.42
C VAL A 142 29.77 -0.78 -6.78
N SER A 143 30.28 -1.27 -5.65
CA SER A 143 29.70 -2.40 -4.94
C SER A 143 28.29 -2.09 -4.40
N VAL A 144 28.11 -0.94 -3.74
CA VAL A 144 26.80 -0.48 -3.24
C VAL A 144 25.81 -0.28 -4.38
N TYR A 145 26.24 0.36 -5.47
CA TYR A 145 25.43 0.55 -6.67
C TYR A 145 24.95 -0.77 -7.28
N ARG A 146 25.84 -1.73 -7.38
CA ARG A 146 25.51 -3.07 -7.91
C ARG A 146 24.51 -3.78 -7.00
N GLN A 147 24.67 -3.67 -5.68
CA GLN A 147 23.71 -4.21 -4.72
C GLN A 147 22.33 -3.53 -4.86
N ALA A 148 22.29 -2.20 -5.01
CA ALA A 148 21.05 -1.46 -5.21
C ALA A 148 20.30 -1.90 -6.49
N LEU A 149 21.02 -2.16 -7.59
CA LEU A 149 20.42 -2.69 -8.83
C LEU A 149 19.83 -4.09 -8.61
N VAL A 150 20.51 -4.98 -7.89
CA VAL A 150 19.98 -6.33 -7.58
C VAL A 150 18.69 -6.22 -6.78
N GLN A 151 18.62 -5.32 -5.81
CA GLN A 151 17.38 -5.11 -5.04
C GLN A 151 16.26 -4.53 -5.91
N LEU A 152 16.56 -3.61 -6.80
CA LEU A 152 15.58 -3.04 -7.72
C LEU A 152 15.01 -4.09 -8.69
N ASP A 153 15.87 -4.96 -9.23
CA ASP A 153 15.41 -6.08 -10.06
C ASP A 153 14.52 -7.05 -9.27
N GLN A 154 14.86 -7.30 -8.00
CA GLN A 154 14.03 -8.12 -7.12
C GLN A 154 12.66 -7.47 -6.83
N ILE A 155 12.62 -6.15 -6.59
CA ILE A 155 11.36 -5.40 -6.43
C ILE A 155 10.49 -5.58 -7.68
N ALA A 156 11.07 -5.38 -8.87
CA ALA A 156 10.35 -5.51 -10.14
C ALA A 156 9.83 -6.93 -10.39
N ALA A 157 10.62 -7.95 -10.05
CA ALA A 157 10.25 -9.36 -10.19
C ALA A 157 9.10 -9.72 -9.23
N SER A 158 9.26 -9.44 -7.94
CA SER A 158 8.24 -9.75 -6.92
C SER A 158 6.95 -8.97 -7.13
N ARG A 159 7.02 -7.69 -7.55
CA ARG A 159 5.85 -6.93 -7.95
C ARG A 159 5.11 -7.57 -9.11
N ARG A 160 5.82 -8.03 -10.15
CA ARG A 160 5.21 -8.70 -11.29
C ARG A 160 4.49 -9.97 -10.85
N GLU A 161 5.14 -10.80 -10.06
CA GLU A 161 4.56 -12.02 -9.50
C GLU A 161 3.30 -11.73 -8.68
N ARG A 162 3.33 -10.74 -7.77
CA ARG A 162 2.18 -10.29 -6.99
C ARG A 162 1.01 -9.83 -7.88
N LEU A 163 1.28 -9.08 -8.93
CA LEU A 163 0.27 -8.62 -9.89
C LEU A 163 -0.32 -9.78 -10.68
N ASP A 164 0.52 -10.71 -11.15
CA ASP A 164 0.09 -11.89 -11.89
C ASP A 164 -0.83 -12.77 -11.03
N LEU A 165 -0.46 -13.01 -9.77
CA LEU A 165 -1.27 -13.77 -8.81
C LEU A 165 -2.59 -13.05 -8.48
N SER A 166 -2.60 -11.71 -8.45
CA SER A 166 -3.82 -10.92 -8.24
C SER A 166 -4.82 -11.02 -9.40
N ALA A 167 -4.31 -11.15 -10.62
CA ALA A 167 -5.11 -11.22 -11.84
C ALA A 167 -5.60 -12.65 -12.15
N GLN A 168 -4.91 -13.67 -11.66
CA GLN A 168 -5.29 -15.05 -11.86
C GLN A 168 -6.57 -15.38 -11.09
N THR A 169 -7.51 -16.02 -11.75
CA THR A 169 -8.73 -16.55 -11.14
C THR A 169 -8.93 -18.00 -11.54
N LEU A 170 -9.68 -18.75 -10.72
CA LEU A 170 -10.01 -20.13 -11.04
C LEU A 170 -10.68 -20.24 -12.42
N PRO A 171 -10.19 -21.11 -13.34
CA PRO A 171 -10.77 -21.27 -14.65
C PRO A 171 -12.28 -21.56 -14.61
N GLY A 172 -13.05 -20.88 -15.47
CA GLY A 172 -14.51 -21.01 -15.47
C GLY A 172 -14.99 -22.45 -15.67
N LEU A 173 -14.28 -23.25 -16.48
CA LEU A 173 -14.57 -24.67 -16.67
C LEU A 173 -14.42 -25.48 -15.37
N LEU A 174 -13.41 -25.17 -14.57
CA LEU A 174 -13.18 -25.84 -13.28
C LEU A 174 -14.26 -25.46 -12.25
N ARG A 175 -14.69 -24.18 -12.25
CA ARG A 175 -15.85 -23.73 -11.45
C ARG A 175 -17.13 -24.48 -11.85
N LEU A 176 -17.37 -24.62 -13.14
CA LEU A 176 -18.52 -25.37 -13.66
C LEU A 176 -18.46 -26.84 -13.23
N LEU A 177 -17.29 -27.45 -13.33
CA LEU A 177 -17.09 -28.86 -12.91
C LEU A 177 -17.34 -29.04 -11.41
N LEU A 178 -16.89 -28.13 -10.55
CA LEU A 178 -17.14 -28.16 -9.12
C LEU A 178 -18.64 -28.03 -8.80
N VAL A 179 -19.34 -27.11 -9.45
CA VAL A 179 -20.79 -26.92 -9.25
C VAL A 179 -21.57 -28.14 -9.74
N PHE A 180 -21.24 -28.67 -10.93
CA PHE A 180 -21.85 -29.86 -11.45
C PHE A 180 -21.61 -31.08 -10.55
N GLY A 181 -20.36 -31.28 -10.10
CA GLY A 181 -20.00 -32.39 -9.19
C GLY A 181 -20.73 -32.26 -7.85
N ALA A 182 -20.84 -31.06 -7.31
CA ALA A 182 -21.58 -30.79 -6.06
C ALA A 182 -23.08 -31.16 -6.21
N ILE A 183 -23.71 -30.70 -7.28
CA ILE A 183 -25.14 -31.02 -7.54
C ILE A 183 -25.31 -32.51 -7.72
N SER A 184 -24.46 -33.15 -8.54
CA SER A 184 -24.52 -34.62 -8.77
C SER A 184 -24.36 -35.39 -7.48
N PHE A 185 -23.41 -35.02 -6.65
CA PHE A 185 -23.18 -35.70 -5.36
C PHE A 185 -24.36 -35.51 -4.40
N VAL A 186 -24.94 -34.32 -4.29
CA VAL A 186 -26.13 -34.09 -3.45
C VAL A 186 -27.32 -34.92 -3.93
N VAL A 187 -27.55 -34.99 -5.25
CA VAL A 187 -28.65 -35.77 -5.84
C VAL A 187 -28.45 -37.27 -5.57
N LEU A 188 -27.26 -37.81 -5.82
CA LEU A 188 -26.93 -39.20 -5.58
C LEU A 188 -26.92 -39.60 -4.09
N SER A 189 -26.69 -38.64 -3.21
CA SER A 189 -26.72 -38.81 -1.75
C SER A 189 -28.13 -38.67 -1.15
N TYR A 190 -29.19 -38.59 -2.00
CA TYR A 190 -30.54 -38.52 -1.50
C TYR A 190 -30.89 -39.75 -0.69
N PRO A 191 -31.30 -39.64 0.60
CA PRO A 191 -31.47 -40.77 1.50
C PRO A 191 -32.82 -41.45 1.30
N ALA A 192 -33.02 -42.15 0.15
CA ALA A 192 -34.27 -42.78 -0.21
C ALA A 192 -34.73 -43.85 0.81
N GLY A 193 -33.83 -44.68 1.28
CA GLY A 193 -34.08 -45.77 2.26
C GLY A 193 -34.23 -45.32 3.73
N VAL A 194 -34.18 -44.02 4.02
CA VAL A 194 -34.29 -43.50 5.39
C VAL A 194 -35.76 -43.20 5.73
N ASP A 195 -36.25 -43.76 6.80
CA ASP A 195 -37.59 -43.47 7.30
C ASP A 195 -37.65 -42.11 8.01
N GLY A 196 -38.66 -41.33 7.64
CA GLY A 196 -38.96 -40.05 8.25
C GLY A 196 -38.42 -38.84 7.48
N ARG A 197 -39.32 -37.98 7.03
CA ARG A 197 -39.02 -36.76 6.25
C ARG A 197 -38.02 -35.82 6.92
N ALA A 198 -38.15 -35.66 8.26
CA ALA A 198 -37.24 -34.81 9.02
C ALA A 198 -35.79 -35.30 8.98
N LYS A 199 -35.56 -36.62 9.02
CA LYS A 199 -34.23 -37.20 8.92
C LYS A 199 -33.63 -37.01 7.53
N LYS A 200 -34.43 -37.21 6.45
CA LYS A 200 -34.01 -36.94 5.06
C LYS A 200 -33.57 -35.51 4.88
N ILE A 201 -34.35 -34.53 5.33
CA ILE A 201 -34.03 -33.12 5.27
C ILE A 201 -32.74 -32.80 6.04
N ALA A 202 -32.59 -33.39 7.24
CA ALA A 202 -31.40 -33.14 8.06
C ALA A 202 -30.12 -33.66 7.39
N ILE A 203 -30.15 -34.89 6.83
CA ILE A 203 -28.99 -35.48 6.16
C ILE A 203 -28.61 -34.67 4.89
N THR A 204 -29.59 -34.43 4.01
CA THR A 204 -29.34 -33.68 2.76
C THR A 204 -28.91 -32.24 3.06
N GLY A 205 -29.54 -31.62 4.06
CA GLY A 205 -29.16 -30.28 4.51
C GLY A 205 -27.72 -30.22 5.04
N ALA A 206 -27.31 -31.20 5.84
CA ALA A 206 -25.94 -31.27 6.36
C ALA A 206 -24.90 -31.43 5.23
N ILE A 207 -25.13 -32.37 4.29
CA ILE A 207 -24.26 -32.60 3.14
C ILE A 207 -24.16 -31.31 2.28
N THR A 208 -25.31 -30.73 1.94
CA THR A 208 -25.33 -29.51 1.13
C THR A 208 -24.62 -28.34 1.82
N SER A 209 -24.87 -28.16 3.12
CA SER A 209 -24.21 -27.11 3.91
C SER A 209 -22.70 -27.29 3.93
N PHE A 210 -22.19 -28.51 4.11
CA PHE A 210 -20.76 -28.80 4.10
C PHE A 210 -20.13 -28.51 2.74
N ILE A 211 -20.76 -28.94 1.65
CA ILE A 211 -20.27 -28.69 0.28
C ILE A 211 -20.27 -27.18 -0.02
N CYS A 212 -21.35 -26.47 0.31
CA CYS A 212 -21.44 -25.02 0.10
C CYS A 212 -20.41 -24.25 0.93
N PHE A 213 -20.11 -24.71 2.14
CA PHE A 213 -19.05 -24.12 2.97
C PHE A 213 -17.68 -24.33 2.33
N ALA A 214 -17.37 -25.56 1.86
CA ALA A 214 -16.12 -25.84 1.17
C ALA A 214 -15.99 -25.03 -0.13
N TYR A 215 -17.08 -24.89 -0.90
CA TYR A 215 -17.10 -24.04 -2.10
C TYR A 215 -16.94 -22.55 -1.76
N MET A 216 -17.53 -22.10 -0.67
CA MET A 216 -17.32 -20.73 -0.18
C MET A 216 -15.85 -20.45 0.12
N LEU A 217 -15.15 -21.40 0.75
CA LEU A 217 -13.70 -21.26 0.98
C LEU A 217 -12.94 -21.09 -0.33
N THR A 218 -13.31 -21.85 -1.39
CA THR A 218 -12.64 -21.69 -2.70
C THR A 218 -12.83 -20.29 -3.27
N ILE A 219 -14.00 -19.68 -3.12
CA ILE A 219 -14.27 -18.32 -3.60
C ILE A 219 -13.48 -17.28 -2.81
N VAL A 220 -13.40 -17.45 -1.49
CA VAL A 220 -12.70 -16.49 -0.61
C VAL A 220 -11.20 -16.49 -0.88
N PHE A 221 -10.58 -17.63 -1.04
CA PHE A 221 -9.14 -17.75 -1.32
C PHE A 221 -8.76 -17.50 -2.77
N ASP A 222 -9.70 -17.58 -3.72
CA ASP A 222 -9.42 -17.31 -5.15
C ASP A 222 -9.00 -15.84 -5.42
N HIS A 223 -9.32 -14.93 -4.50
CA HIS A 223 -8.99 -13.50 -4.61
C HIS A 223 -8.10 -13.07 -3.43
N PRO A 224 -6.77 -13.28 -3.49
CA PRO A 224 -5.87 -13.10 -2.34
C PRO A 224 -5.81 -11.66 -1.80
N PHE A 225 -6.13 -10.65 -2.62
CA PHE A 225 -6.09 -9.22 -2.22
C PHE A 225 -7.48 -8.62 -1.98
N SER A 226 -8.55 -9.43 -1.92
CA SER A 226 -9.90 -8.94 -1.67
C SER A 226 -10.69 -9.88 -0.75
N GLY A 227 -11.67 -9.33 -0.01
CA GLY A 227 -12.54 -10.11 0.87
C GLY A 227 -12.04 -10.22 2.31
N ALA A 228 -12.59 -11.20 3.06
CA ALA A 228 -12.39 -11.32 4.51
C ALA A 228 -10.99 -11.86 4.90
N LEU A 229 -10.33 -12.57 4.00
CA LEU A 229 -8.99 -13.15 4.18
C LEU A 229 -7.97 -12.50 3.24
N ALA A 230 -8.22 -11.24 2.83
CA ALA A 230 -7.30 -10.52 1.97
C ALA A 230 -5.95 -10.31 2.67
N ILE A 231 -4.88 -10.53 1.91
CA ILE A 231 -3.52 -10.16 2.31
C ILE A 231 -3.50 -8.64 2.54
N ASP A 232 -2.97 -8.22 3.67
CA ASP A 232 -2.84 -6.82 4.01
C ASP A 232 -1.53 -6.22 3.45
N ASN A 233 -1.36 -4.92 3.63
CA ASN A 233 -0.19 -4.18 3.16
C ASN A 233 0.75 -3.76 4.29
N SER A 234 0.64 -4.37 5.47
CA SER A 234 1.43 -4.03 6.66
C SER A 234 2.92 -4.19 6.42
N SER A 235 3.33 -5.17 5.60
CA SER A 235 4.73 -5.40 5.24
C SER A 235 5.42 -4.18 4.60
N PHE A 236 4.65 -3.29 3.96
CA PHE A 236 5.15 -2.02 3.41
C PHE A 236 5.12 -0.86 4.41
N GLN A 237 4.56 -1.05 5.59
CA GLN A 237 4.39 0.00 6.61
C GLN A 237 5.22 -0.25 7.88
N GLU A 238 5.87 -1.40 7.97
CA GLU A 238 6.62 -1.84 9.15
C GLU A 238 8.14 -1.95 8.87
N GLY A 239 8.90 -2.21 9.92
CA GLY A 239 10.35 -2.40 9.82
C GLY A 239 11.08 -1.18 9.29
N ASP A 240 12.02 -1.38 8.35
CA ASP A 240 12.79 -0.27 7.76
C ASP A 240 11.94 0.66 6.87
N LEU A 241 10.79 0.21 6.40
CA LEU A 241 9.87 1.02 5.62
C LEU A 241 8.98 1.91 6.48
N ALA A 242 8.91 1.66 7.79
CA ALA A 242 8.15 2.49 8.73
C ALA A 242 8.59 3.96 8.70
N ILE A 243 9.83 4.25 8.33
CA ILE A 243 10.36 5.61 8.20
C ILE A 243 9.56 6.45 7.19
N TYR A 244 9.03 5.82 6.14
CA TYR A 244 8.22 6.51 5.12
C TYR A 244 6.80 6.81 5.59
N TRP A 245 6.38 6.24 6.73
CA TRP A 245 5.05 6.41 7.34
C TRP A 245 5.09 7.17 8.66
N ALA A 246 6.27 7.23 9.32
CA ALA A 246 6.42 7.80 10.66
C ALA A 246 5.93 9.26 10.75
N ASP A 247 5.99 9.98 9.64
CA ASP A 247 5.72 11.41 9.55
C ASP A 247 4.48 11.76 8.70
N ASP A 248 3.70 10.78 8.26
CA ASP A 248 2.55 11.02 7.38
C ASP A 248 1.38 11.74 8.10
N LYS A 249 1.35 11.68 9.43
CA LYS A 249 0.40 12.45 10.24
C LYS A 249 1.07 13.67 10.84
N PRO A 250 0.53 14.88 10.61
CA PRO A 250 1.02 16.09 11.25
C PRO A 250 1.05 15.91 12.78
N LYS A 251 2.19 16.14 13.41
CA LYS A 251 2.31 16.06 14.86
C LYS A 251 1.38 17.06 15.52
N HIS A 252 0.60 16.59 16.49
CA HIS A 252 -0.22 17.47 17.30
C HIS A 252 0.68 18.21 18.29
N VAL A 253 0.76 19.53 18.16
CA VAL A 253 1.49 20.40 19.08
C VAL A 253 0.48 21.04 20.01
N SER A 254 0.66 20.84 21.34
CA SER A 254 -0.20 21.49 22.34
C SER A 254 -0.09 23.01 22.21
N PRO A 255 -1.21 23.76 22.35
CA PRO A 255 -1.19 25.22 22.37
C PRO A 255 -0.22 25.80 23.40
N ASP A 256 -0.05 25.14 24.57
CA ASP A 256 0.83 25.59 25.65
C ASP A 256 2.31 25.42 25.32
N ASP A 257 2.64 24.59 24.34
CA ASP A 257 4.01 24.31 23.89
C ASP A 257 4.45 25.25 22.73
N LEU A 258 3.53 26.05 22.20
CA LEU A 258 3.83 26.93 21.09
C LEU A 258 4.61 28.18 21.53
N VAL A 259 5.67 28.47 20.76
CA VAL A 259 6.45 29.70 20.89
C VAL A 259 6.18 30.61 19.70
N ARG A 260 6.12 31.92 19.97
CA ARG A 260 5.97 32.90 18.88
C ARG A 260 7.28 33.00 18.10
N ILE A 261 7.20 32.75 16.81
CA ILE A 261 8.38 32.82 15.91
C ILE A 261 8.79 34.29 15.71
N SER A 262 10.07 34.57 15.92
CA SER A 262 10.71 35.85 15.52
C SER A 262 11.49 35.66 14.21
N PRO A 263 11.45 36.62 13.26
CA PRO A 263 12.23 36.50 12.03
C PRO A 263 13.73 36.25 12.25
N ARG A 264 14.33 36.92 13.26
CA ARG A 264 15.75 36.73 13.60
C ARG A 264 16.09 35.32 14.11
N GLU A 265 15.14 34.65 14.77
CA GLU A 265 15.36 33.29 15.28
C GLU A 265 15.34 32.28 14.14
N LEU A 266 14.68 32.59 13.00
CA LEU A 266 14.64 31.74 11.83
C LEU A 266 15.93 31.78 11.02
N GLU A 267 16.65 32.90 11.00
CA GLU A 267 17.85 33.06 10.18
C GLU A 267 18.93 32.03 10.55
N GLY A 268 19.55 31.44 9.52
CA GLY A 268 20.65 30.49 9.63
C GLY A 268 20.33 29.10 9.11
N LEU A 269 21.18 28.15 9.54
CA LEU A 269 21.15 26.77 9.10
C LEU A 269 20.25 25.92 10.00
N TRP A 270 19.35 25.19 9.37
CA TRP A 270 18.44 24.21 9.95
C TRP A 270 18.66 22.85 9.29
N THR A 271 18.30 21.78 9.95
CA THR A 271 18.31 20.43 9.37
C THR A 271 17.01 19.72 9.63
N SER A 272 16.59 18.88 8.69
CA SER A 272 15.45 17.99 8.77
C SER A 272 15.89 16.58 8.41
N ASP A 273 15.32 15.58 9.09
CA ASP A 273 15.59 14.18 8.79
C ASP A 273 15.08 13.81 7.38
N ALA A 274 13.94 14.40 6.97
CA ALA A 274 13.31 14.11 5.69
C ALA A 274 13.83 14.98 4.52
N PHE A 275 14.12 16.28 4.78
CA PHE A 275 14.44 17.25 3.72
C PHE A 275 15.89 17.76 3.78
N GLY A 276 16.65 17.28 4.77
CA GLY A 276 18.06 17.64 4.94
C GLY A 276 18.29 19.10 5.34
N PRO A 277 19.49 19.64 5.05
CA PRO A 277 19.85 21.00 5.40
C PRO A 277 18.99 22.04 4.67
N THR A 278 18.53 23.02 5.44
CA THR A 278 17.72 24.15 4.97
C THR A 278 18.28 25.44 5.55
N VAL A 279 18.51 26.46 4.72
CA VAL A 279 18.94 27.78 5.16
C VAL A 279 17.76 28.75 5.06
N PHE A 280 17.47 29.47 6.14
CA PHE A 280 16.46 30.54 6.13
C PHE A 280 17.11 31.92 6.27
N ARG A 281 16.58 32.87 5.50
CA ARG A 281 16.90 34.29 5.62
C ARG A 281 15.64 35.16 5.59
N HIS A 282 15.68 36.26 6.31
CA HIS A 282 14.63 37.28 6.29
C HIS A 282 14.97 38.38 5.31
N VAL A 283 14.20 38.51 4.24
CA VAL A 283 14.40 39.50 3.17
C VAL A 283 13.06 40.17 2.88
N ASP A 284 13.02 41.50 2.95
CA ASP A 284 11.83 42.31 2.61
C ASP A 284 10.51 41.89 3.26
N GLY A 285 10.57 41.43 4.52
CA GLY A 285 9.39 40.99 5.27
C GLY A 285 8.95 39.54 4.97
N GLU A 286 9.68 38.83 4.15
CA GLU A 286 9.49 37.40 3.84
C GLU A 286 10.63 36.58 4.40
N ILE A 287 10.32 35.30 4.71
CA ILE A 287 11.31 34.29 5.04
C ILE A 287 11.58 33.47 3.79
N LEU A 288 12.76 33.62 3.25
CA LEU A 288 13.25 32.85 2.12
C LEU A 288 14.00 31.63 2.64
N GLY A 289 13.67 30.45 2.14
CA GLY A 289 14.31 29.19 2.48
C GLY A 289 14.96 28.55 1.27
N ALA A 290 16.16 28.05 1.42
CA ALA A 290 16.87 27.26 0.41
C ALA A 290 17.16 25.86 0.98
N LEU A 291 16.80 24.84 0.22
CA LEU A 291 17.01 23.44 0.56
C LEU A 291 18.07 22.82 -0.34
N ARG A 292 18.92 21.98 0.23
CA ARG A 292 19.86 21.18 -0.59
C ARG A 292 19.10 20.15 -1.46
N LEU A 293 18.04 19.56 -0.92
CA LEU A 293 17.23 18.59 -1.63
C LEU A 293 16.57 19.23 -2.86
N ALA A 294 16.78 18.64 -4.02
CA ALA A 294 16.17 19.00 -5.30
C ALA A 294 16.24 20.51 -5.62
N ARG A 295 17.27 21.20 -5.14
CA ARG A 295 17.40 22.67 -5.21
C ARG A 295 16.10 23.38 -4.83
N GLY A 296 15.49 22.88 -3.77
CA GLY A 296 14.21 23.35 -3.27
C GLY A 296 14.32 24.75 -2.71
N THR A 297 13.25 25.52 -2.87
CA THR A 297 13.13 26.86 -2.29
C THR A 297 11.80 27.02 -1.58
N VAL A 298 11.78 27.86 -0.56
CA VAL A 298 10.58 28.20 0.22
C VAL A 298 10.45 29.72 0.26
N VAL A 299 9.23 30.21 0.08
CA VAL A 299 8.86 31.60 0.37
C VAL A 299 7.75 31.59 1.40
N ALA A 300 8.02 32.12 2.59
CA ALA A 300 7.09 32.04 3.71
C ALA A 300 6.91 33.37 4.44
N ARG A 301 5.83 33.52 5.20
CA ARG A 301 5.55 34.64 6.12
C ARG A 301 5.11 34.14 7.47
N ILE A 302 5.42 34.88 8.50
CA ILE A 302 4.93 34.61 9.84
C ILE A 302 3.53 35.21 9.97
N SER A 303 2.54 34.36 10.24
CA SER A 303 1.16 34.78 10.47
C SER A 303 1.00 35.48 11.83
N LYS A 304 -0.10 36.23 12.04
CA LYS A 304 -0.43 36.87 13.33
C LYS A 304 -0.45 35.87 14.50
N GLY A 305 -0.73 34.59 14.24
CA GLY A 305 -0.73 33.51 15.23
C GLY A 305 0.65 32.85 15.44
N GLY A 306 1.76 33.41 14.94
CA GLY A 306 3.09 32.85 15.13
C GLY A 306 3.38 31.58 14.31
N VAL A 307 2.62 31.31 13.26
CA VAL A 307 2.83 30.18 12.35
C VAL A 307 3.57 30.67 11.11
N LEU A 308 4.69 30.02 10.77
CA LEU A 308 5.37 30.23 9.51
C LEU A 308 4.59 29.49 8.41
N ARG A 309 4.08 30.20 7.42
CA ARG A 309 3.32 29.63 6.29
C ARG A 309 3.93 30.06 4.98
N GLY A 310 4.13 29.12 4.07
CA GLY A 310 4.75 29.43 2.80
C GLY A 310 4.43 28.44 1.70
N THR A 311 4.97 28.77 0.55
CA THR A 311 4.98 27.92 -0.64
C THR A 311 6.39 27.36 -0.81
N TRP A 312 6.49 26.09 -1.06
CA TRP A 312 7.73 25.42 -1.44
C TRP A 312 7.69 25.00 -2.91
N CYS A 313 8.84 24.91 -3.56
CA CYS A 313 8.99 24.30 -4.87
C CYS A 313 10.38 23.67 -5.04
N GLU A 314 10.43 22.67 -5.90
CA GLU A 314 11.60 21.86 -6.21
C GLU A 314 11.81 21.77 -7.73
N GLU A 315 13.04 21.51 -8.15
CA GLU A 315 13.31 21.14 -9.53
C GLU A 315 12.86 19.69 -9.79
N PRO A 316 12.50 19.28 -11.03
CA PRO A 316 12.80 20.04 -12.25
C PRO A 316 11.74 21.04 -12.69
N THR A 317 10.47 20.90 -12.31
CA THR A 317 9.41 21.69 -12.96
C THR A 317 9.02 22.94 -12.17
N ARG A 318 9.18 22.92 -10.83
CA ARG A 318 8.72 23.96 -9.90
C ARG A 318 7.22 24.25 -9.99
N ARG A 319 6.43 23.29 -10.47
CA ARG A 319 4.98 23.42 -10.73
C ARG A 319 4.18 22.35 -9.99
N PRO A 320 2.91 22.64 -9.63
CA PRO A 320 2.00 21.61 -9.18
C PRO A 320 1.77 20.54 -10.28
N PRO A 321 1.37 19.30 -9.91
CA PRO A 321 1.10 18.87 -8.54
C PRO A 321 2.33 18.40 -7.75
N ASP A 322 3.45 18.02 -8.41
CA ASP A 322 4.49 17.23 -7.79
C ASP A 322 5.68 18.03 -7.24
N ASP A 323 6.03 19.15 -7.89
CA ASP A 323 7.23 19.93 -7.56
C ASP A 323 6.91 21.27 -6.88
N ARG A 324 5.69 21.41 -6.37
CA ARG A 324 5.26 22.64 -5.68
C ARG A 324 4.10 22.37 -4.73
N GLY A 325 4.11 23.05 -3.59
CA GLY A 325 3.04 22.95 -2.61
C GLY A 325 3.10 23.97 -1.51
N GLU A 326 2.36 23.72 -0.45
CA GLU A 326 2.30 24.57 0.73
C GLU A 326 2.97 23.89 1.92
N ALA A 327 3.60 24.70 2.78
CA ALA A 327 4.17 24.23 4.03
C ALA A 327 3.87 25.19 5.19
N GLN A 328 3.81 24.64 6.39
CA GLN A 328 3.53 25.38 7.61
C GLN A 328 4.40 24.82 8.73
N TRP A 329 5.00 25.72 9.51
CA TRP A 329 5.81 25.37 10.67
C TRP A 329 5.37 26.13 11.91
N ARG A 330 5.52 25.48 13.06
CA ARG A 330 5.32 26.06 14.39
C ARG A 330 6.57 25.81 15.24
N MET A 331 6.98 26.82 15.97
CA MET A 331 8.10 26.67 16.93
C MET A 331 7.58 26.11 18.25
N THR A 332 8.30 25.15 18.83
CA THR A 332 7.91 24.45 20.07
C THR A 332 8.97 24.58 21.14
N ARG A 333 8.57 24.50 22.42
CA ARG A 333 9.46 24.48 23.59
C ARG A 333 10.01 23.09 23.87
N SER A 334 9.19 22.06 23.73
CA SER A 334 9.49 20.68 24.15
C SER A 334 10.59 19.99 23.36
N GLY A 335 11.09 20.59 22.29
CA GLY A 335 12.22 20.06 21.52
C GLY A 335 13.57 20.74 21.80
N GLY A 336 13.65 21.66 22.77
CA GLY A 336 14.82 22.52 22.96
C GLY A 336 14.76 23.81 22.13
N PRO A 337 15.67 24.75 22.34
CA PRO A 337 15.71 26.01 21.59
C PRO A 337 15.96 25.73 20.11
N GLY A 338 15.07 26.23 19.25
CA GLY A 338 15.25 26.16 17.80
C GLY A 338 14.68 24.90 17.16
N LYS A 339 13.53 24.39 17.60
CA LYS A 339 12.80 23.31 16.90
C LYS A 339 11.53 23.84 16.25
N LEU A 340 11.36 23.54 14.96
CA LEU A 340 10.15 23.79 14.20
C LEU A 340 9.47 22.46 13.89
N VAL A 341 8.20 22.33 14.23
CA VAL A 341 7.35 21.22 13.80
C VAL A 341 6.61 21.64 12.54
N GLY A 342 6.83 20.91 11.46
CA GLY A 342 6.35 21.23 10.13
C GLY A 342 5.31 20.26 9.61
N ARG A 343 4.47 20.78 8.70
CA ARG A 343 3.56 20.01 7.87
C ARG A 343 3.52 20.61 6.47
N TRP A 344 3.33 19.78 5.48
CA TRP A 344 3.39 20.19 4.08
C TRP A 344 2.35 19.43 3.25
N ARG A 345 2.06 19.93 2.06
CA ARG A 345 1.20 19.27 1.08
C ARG A 345 1.61 19.64 -0.34
N TYR A 346 1.26 18.79 -1.29
CA TYR A 346 1.37 19.10 -2.71
C TYR A 346 0.24 20.03 -3.16
N GLY A 347 0.56 20.98 -4.04
CA GLY A 347 -0.42 21.93 -4.55
C GLY A 347 -1.04 22.83 -3.47
N ALA A 348 -2.27 23.29 -3.72
CA ALA A 348 -3.03 24.18 -2.85
C ALA A 348 -4.22 23.49 -2.15
N SER A 349 -4.46 22.21 -2.43
CA SER A 349 -5.60 21.44 -1.90
C SER A 349 -5.16 20.03 -1.46
N GLY A 350 -5.93 19.40 -0.58
CA GLY A 350 -5.63 18.09 0.00
C GLY A 350 -5.13 18.19 1.44
N ASP A 351 -4.92 17.01 2.02
CA ASP A 351 -4.47 16.88 3.40
C ASP A 351 -3.00 17.25 3.57
N PHE A 352 -2.65 17.75 4.74
CA PHE A 352 -1.26 18.01 5.08
C PHE A 352 -0.58 16.75 5.58
N HIS A 353 0.61 16.47 5.07
CA HIS A 353 1.56 15.48 5.57
C HIS A 353 2.40 16.07 6.71
N GLY A 354 2.91 15.21 7.60
CA GLY A 354 3.87 15.57 8.65
C GLY A 354 5.32 15.55 8.15
N GLY A 355 6.26 15.51 9.09
CA GLY A 355 7.66 15.15 8.84
C GLY A 355 8.56 16.24 8.29
N TRP A 356 8.11 17.46 8.10
CA TRP A 356 9.02 18.56 7.80
C TRP A 356 9.43 19.29 9.08
N ASP A 357 9.86 18.51 10.06
CA ASP A 357 10.41 19.06 11.30
C ASP A 357 11.84 19.56 11.03
N LEU A 358 12.18 20.72 11.62
CA LEU A 358 13.47 21.34 11.46
C LEU A 358 14.10 21.60 12.83
N THR A 359 15.37 21.31 12.96
CA THR A 359 16.18 21.62 14.14
C THR A 359 17.27 22.62 13.76
N LYS A 360 17.41 23.67 14.51
CA LYS A 360 18.42 24.70 14.27
C LYS A 360 19.82 24.15 14.53
N VAL A 361 20.71 24.30 13.55
CA VAL A 361 22.12 23.89 13.64
C VAL A 361 23.00 25.07 14.02
N GLY A 362 22.71 26.24 13.45
CA GLY A 362 23.50 27.45 13.74
C GLY A 362 22.97 28.69 13.03
N GLY A 363 23.69 29.79 13.22
CA GLY A 363 23.38 31.06 12.62
C GLY A 363 23.84 31.19 11.16
N PRO A 364 23.73 32.37 10.59
CA PRO A 364 24.07 32.64 9.17
C PRO A 364 25.54 32.34 8.81
N GLU A 365 26.41 32.27 9.78
CA GLU A 365 27.83 31.98 9.60
C GLU A 365 28.13 30.50 9.23
N LEU A 366 27.17 29.60 9.43
CA LEU A 366 27.33 28.17 9.15
C LEU A 366 26.66 27.75 7.83
N GLU A 367 26.31 28.69 6.97
CA GLU A 367 25.65 28.36 5.70
C GLU A 367 26.58 27.59 4.75
N PRO A 368 26.18 26.38 4.30
CA PRO A 368 26.98 25.63 3.33
C PRO A 368 26.98 26.34 1.97
N PRO A 369 28.15 26.51 1.31
CA PRO A 369 28.26 27.25 0.05
C PRO A 369 27.51 26.59 -1.13
N ASP A 370 27.14 25.35 -1.01
CA ASP A 370 26.46 24.57 -2.02
C ASP A 370 24.91 24.64 -1.95
N ILE A 371 24.35 25.27 -0.90
CA ILE A 371 22.90 25.42 -0.74
C ILE A 371 22.37 26.73 -1.31
N THR A 372 23.21 27.73 -1.49
CA THR A 372 22.79 29.11 -1.77
C THR A 372 22.38 29.38 -3.22
N PRO A 373 21.05 29.44 -3.53
CA PRO A 373 20.62 30.40 -4.53
C PRO A 373 20.97 31.80 -4.00
N SER A 374 21.27 32.73 -4.89
CA SER A 374 21.50 34.10 -4.46
C SER A 374 20.24 34.64 -3.78
N PHE A 375 20.24 34.73 -2.43
CA PHE A 375 19.15 35.35 -1.69
C PHE A 375 18.91 36.82 -2.13
N ASP A 376 19.86 37.38 -2.84
CA ASP A 376 19.77 38.72 -3.46
C ASP A 376 18.90 38.74 -4.72
N LYS A 377 18.48 37.57 -5.22
CA LYS A 377 17.59 37.44 -6.38
C LYS A 377 16.29 36.74 -5.98
N PRO A 378 15.28 37.45 -5.45
CA PRO A 378 13.99 36.87 -5.08
C PRO A 378 13.28 36.12 -6.24
N SER A 379 13.65 36.42 -7.49
CA SER A 379 13.15 35.75 -8.69
C SER A 379 13.51 34.25 -8.76
N ASP A 380 14.57 33.82 -8.07
CA ASP A 380 15.03 32.45 -8.06
C ASP A 380 14.21 31.55 -7.08
N PHE A 381 13.40 32.21 -6.26
CA PHE A 381 12.50 31.55 -5.31
C PHE A 381 11.10 31.32 -5.89
N CYS A 382 10.36 30.44 -5.26
CA CYS A 382 8.96 30.17 -5.63
C CYS A 382 8.16 31.48 -5.59
N ARG A 383 7.49 31.82 -6.68
CA ARG A 383 6.45 32.83 -6.62
C ARG A 383 5.26 32.29 -5.85
N ARG A 384 4.59 33.12 -5.04
CA ARG A 384 3.36 32.72 -4.34
C ARG A 384 2.28 32.29 -5.31
N VAL A 385 1.43 31.37 -4.86
CA VAL A 385 0.13 31.10 -5.49
C VAL A 385 -0.71 32.37 -5.30
N GLY A 386 -0.85 33.16 -6.34
CA GLY A 386 -1.63 34.42 -6.30
C GLY A 386 -0.91 35.66 -6.78
N ASP A 387 0.41 35.68 -6.83
CA ASP A 387 1.17 36.75 -7.46
C ASP A 387 1.28 36.47 -8.97
N ARG A 388 0.38 37.07 -9.76
CA ARG A 388 0.47 37.20 -11.22
C ARG A 388 1.25 38.46 -11.60
#